data_3eb9a703de052cd504edd2be9cd884f4
#
_entry.id   3eb9a703de052cd504edd2be9cd884f4
#
_cell.length_a   1.000
_cell.length_b   1.000
_cell.length_c   1.000
_cell.angle_alpha   90.00
_cell.angle_beta   90.00
_cell.angle_gamma   90.00
#
_symmetry.space_group_name_H-M   'P 1'
#
loop_
_entity.id
_entity.type
_entity.pdbx_description
1 polymer ?
#
loop_
_entity_poly.entity_id
_entity_poly.type
_entity_poly.pdbx_seq_one_letter_code
_entity_poly.pdbx_strand_id
1 'polypeptide(L)'
;MTSRVPSVILEIMLVAIVCTLPLSSSAQRRPYRMTDQQVTRIVPAAFYFQGQSAPTQMRNSAAMRLGEDRHVIAGLVDTTGYAADVRAKYEGFLRTDLPITINGEALEIGAYGFGFSNDGKFSVMNIAGDQLLSIATTKDNALRRPRPLMMAESDNSIRLYSGKDYVVIAAK
;
A
#
# COMPACT_ATOMS: atom_id res chain seq x y z
N MET A 1 38.10 48.28 47.59
CA MET A 1 36.96 47.40 47.87
C MET A 1 36.48 46.86 46.56
N THR A 2 36.92 45.70 46.19
CA THR A 2 36.57 44.99 44.93
C THR A 2 35.53 43.90 45.24
N SER A 3 34.34 44.14 44.83
CA SER A 3 33.24 43.22 44.95
C SER A 3 33.37 42.11 43.92
N ARG A 4 33.63 40.88 44.38
CA ARG A 4 33.60 39.68 43.53
C ARG A 4 32.14 39.19 43.42
N VAL A 5 31.59 39.24 42.22
CA VAL A 5 30.30 38.60 41.91
C VAL A 5 30.53 37.09 41.84
N PRO A 6 29.75 36.23 42.54
CA PRO A 6 29.97 34.79 42.55
C PRO A 6 29.60 34.18 41.20
N SER A 7 30.50 33.35 40.70
CA SER A 7 30.49 32.62 39.40
C SER A 7 29.35 31.60 39.24
N VAL A 8 28.47 31.47 40.21
CA VAL A 8 27.43 30.43 40.28
C VAL A 8 26.18 30.76 39.45
N ILE A 9 25.99 32.04 39.05
CA ILE A 9 24.79 32.49 38.31
C ILE A 9 24.92 32.18 36.79
N LEU A 10 26.15 32.00 36.29
CA LEU A 10 26.40 31.80 34.86
C LEU A 10 26.16 30.34 34.39
N GLU A 11 26.24 29.35 35.31
CA GLU A 11 26.04 27.95 34.94
C GLU A 11 24.58 27.52 34.90
N ILE A 12 23.66 28.23 35.54
CA ILE A 12 22.24 27.89 35.56
C ILE A 12 21.51 28.32 34.26
N MET A 13 22.08 29.23 33.49
CA MET A 13 21.47 29.72 32.21
C MET A 13 21.79 28.81 31.00
N LEU A 14 22.76 27.92 31.10
CA LEU A 14 23.16 27.04 29.97
C LEU A 14 22.38 25.74 29.88
N VAL A 15 21.62 25.34 30.89
CA VAL A 15 20.87 24.06 30.95
C VAL A 15 19.45 24.19 30.43
N ALA A 16 18.91 25.40 30.22
CA ALA A 16 17.50 25.62 29.86
C ALA A 16 17.21 25.66 28.33
N ILE A 17 18.23 25.53 27.46
CA ILE A 17 18.05 25.69 25.99
C ILE A 17 17.93 24.34 25.23
N VAL A 18 17.99 23.19 25.89
CA VAL A 18 18.07 21.88 25.20
C VAL A 18 16.72 21.17 25.02
N CYS A 19 15.59 21.72 25.38
CA CYS A 19 14.33 20.95 25.44
C CYS A 19 13.15 21.52 24.66
N THR A 20 13.37 22.10 23.44
CA THR A 20 12.25 22.36 22.54
C THR A 20 12.62 22.01 21.09
N LEU A 21 12.97 20.74 20.85
CA LEU A 21 12.83 20.20 19.52
C LEU A 21 11.32 19.92 19.34
N PRO A 22 10.63 20.57 18.37
CA PRO A 22 9.29 20.13 18.02
C PRO A 22 9.42 18.71 17.51
N LEU A 23 8.88 17.75 18.24
CA LEU A 23 8.53 16.45 17.71
C LEU A 23 7.51 16.74 16.60
N SER A 24 8.00 16.83 15.35
CA SER A 24 7.17 16.82 14.17
C SER A 24 6.48 15.47 14.15
N SER A 25 5.41 15.35 14.88
CA SER A 25 4.44 14.28 14.73
C SER A 25 3.87 14.44 13.33
N SER A 26 4.44 13.72 12.36
CA SER A 26 3.81 13.52 11.07
C SER A 26 2.48 12.82 11.38
N ALA A 27 1.41 13.59 11.50
CA ALA A 27 0.07 13.06 11.65
C ALA A 27 -0.16 12.18 10.41
N GLN A 28 0.04 10.89 10.57
CA GLN A 28 -0.14 9.89 9.53
C GLN A 28 -1.62 9.91 9.17
N ARG A 29 -1.95 10.61 8.08
CA ARG A 29 -3.34 10.72 7.62
C ARG A 29 -3.86 9.32 7.34
N ARG A 30 -5.05 9.02 7.87
CA ARG A 30 -5.70 7.72 7.67
C ARG A 30 -5.86 7.44 6.18
N PRO A 31 -5.75 6.18 5.75
CA PRO A 31 -6.08 5.79 4.40
C PRO A 31 -7.49 6.28 4.05
N TYR A 32 -7.66 6.72 2.82
CA TYR A 32 -8.93 7.27 2.35
C TYR A 32 -9.32 6.60 1.03
N ARG A 33 -10.53 6.07 0.98
CA ARG A 33 -11.07 5.44 -0.22
C ARG A 33 -11.43 6.50 -1.28
N MET A 34 -10.95 6.31 -2.49
CA MET A 34 -11.29 7.17 -3.62
C MET A 34 -12.67 6.81 -4.19
N THR A 35 -13.37 7.82 -4.72
CA THR A 35 -14.65 7.62 -5.42
C THR A 35 -14.43 6.91 -6.75
N ASP A 36 -15.47 6.24 -7.28
CA ASP A 36 -15.39 5.54 -8.57
C ASP A 36 -14.96 6.47 -9.71
N GLN A 37 -15.39 7.75 -9.68
CA GLN A 37 -14.98 8.76 -10.66
C GLN A 37 -13.48 9.11 -10.55
N GLN A 38 -12.92 9.17 -9.35
CA GLN A 38 -11.49 9.40 -9.14
C GLN A 38 -10.68 8.16 -9.57
N VAL A 39 -11.16 6.96 -9.21
CA VAL A 39 -10.54 5.68 -9.61
C VAL A 39 -10.44 5.60 -11.14
N THR A 40 -11.52 5.89 -11.87
CA THR A 40 -11.53 5.85 -13.34
C THR A 40 -10.49 6.78 -13.99
N ARG A 41 -10.09 7.87 -13.32
CA ARG A 41 -9.11 8.83 -13.84
C ARG A 41 -7.66 8.37 -13.68
N ILE A 42 -7.36 7.54 -12.68
CA ILE A 42 -5.99 7.15 -12.31
C ILE A 42 -5.66 5.69 -12.61
N VAL A 43 -6.68 4.85 -12.78
CA VAL A 43 -6.52 3.45 -13.14
C VAL A 43 -6.17 3.35 -14.63
N PRO A 44 -5.08 2.68 -15.02
CA PRO A 44 -4.73 2.51 -16.41
C PRO A 44 -5.76 1.62 -17.13
N ALA A 45 -6.08 1.95 -18.40
CA ALA A 45 -7.02 1.17 -19.22
C ALA A 45 -6.50 -0.25 -19.54
N ALA A 46 -5.18 -0.45 -19.49
CA ALA A 46 -4.53 -1.74 -19.68
C ALA A 46 -3.25 -1.80 -18.86
N PHE A 47 -2.79 -3.00 -18.54
CA PHE A 47 -1.54 -3.24 -17.84
C PHE A 47 -0.64 -4.17 -18.64
N TYR A 48 0.66 -3.82 -18.70
CA TYR A 48 1.66 -4.60 -19.39
C TYR A 48 2.33 -5.58 -18.41
N PHE A 49 2.29 -6.86 -18.75
CA PHE A 49 2.87 -7.92 -17.93
C PHE A 49 3.39 -9.05 -18.82
N GLN A 50 4.61 -9.53 -18.59
CA GLN A 50 5.24 -10.63 -19.36
C GLN A 50 5.13 -10.48 -20.89
N GLY A 51 5.47 -9.30 -21.40
CA GLY A 51 5.49 -9.07 -22.84
C GLY A 51 4.12 -8.82 -23.50
N GLN A 52 3.03 -8.81 -22.72
CA GLN A 52 1.68 -8.61 -23.22
C GLN A 52 0.96 -7.49 -22.48
N SER A 53 0.03 -6.83 -23.15
CA SER A 53 -0.86 -5.84 -22.55
C SER A 53 -2.26 -6.43 -22.40
N ALA A 54 -2.80 -6.39 -21.21
CA ALA A 54 -4.13 -6.88 -20.91
C ALA A 54 -5.07 -5.73 -20.52
N PRO A 55 -6.30 -5.66 -21.05
CA PRO A 55 -7.29 -4.66 -20.67
C PRO A 55 -7.64 -4.74 -19.19
N THR A 56 -7.76 -3.59 -18.52
CA THR A 56 -8.17 -3.51 -17.13
C THR A 56 -9.68 -3.67 -16.99
N GLN A 57 -10.11 -4.51 -16.06
CA GLN A 57 -11.50 -4.64 -15.65
C GLN A 57 -11.87 -3.47 -14.73
N MET A 58 -12.26 -2.33 -15.28
CA MET A 58 -12.49 -1.09 -14.52
C MET A 58 -13.46 -1.25 -13.34
N ARG A 59 -14.48 -2.11 -13.44
CA ARG A 59 -15.43 -2.41 -12.34
C ARG A 59 -14.80 -3.20 -11.19
N ASN A 60 -13.70 -3.88 -11.48
CA ASN A 60 -12.90 -4.66 -10.54
C ASN A 60 -11.57 -3.96 -10.27
N SER A 61 -11.61 -2.65 -10.10
CA SER A 61 -10.48 -1.81 -9.74
C SER A 61 -10.79 -1.01 -8.49
N ALA A 62 -9.77 -0.74 -7.70
CA ALA A 62 -9.87 0.03 -6.48
C ALA A 62 -8.61 0.89 -6.30
N ALA A 63 -8.78 2.05 -5.68
CA ALA A 63 -7.67 2.90 -5.30
C ALA A 63 -7.92 3.52 -3.93
N MET A 64 -6.85 3.61 -3.16
CA MET A 64 -6.82 4.25 -1.86
C MET A 64 -5.71 5.30 -1.85
N ARG A 65 -5.97 6.43 -1.20
CA ARG A 65 -4.94 7.41 -0.91
C ARG A 65 -4.31 7.09 0.44
N LEU A 66 -2.97 7.00 0.47
CA LEU A 66 -2.17 6.87 1.68
C LEU A 66 -1.30 8.13 1.85
N GLY A 67 -1.58 8.92 2.91
CA GLY A 67 -0.88 10.19 3.11
C GLY A 67 -1.29 11.28 2.13
N GLU A 68 -0.36 12.22 1.85
CA GLU A 68 -0.59 13.32 0.91
C GLU A 68 -0.27 12.88 -0.51
N ASP A 69 -1.27 12.91 -1.40
CA ASP A 69 -1.15 12.64 -2.84
C ASP A 69 -0.40 11.36 -3.24
N ARG A 70 -0.40 10.35 -2.37
CA ARG A 70 0.16 9.03 -2.63
C ARG A 70 -0.95 7.99 -2.73
N HIS A 71 -0.83 7.10 -3.70
CA HIS A 71 -1.88 6.15 -4.03
C HIS A 71 -1.38 4.72 -3.99
N VAL A 72 -2.27 3.83 -3.57
CA VAL A 72 -2.20 2.40 -3.86
C VAL A 72 -3.39 2.08 -4.75
N ILE A 73 -3.11 1.52 -5.92
CA ILE A 73 -4.08 1.22 -6.96
C ILE A 73 -3.98 -0.26 -7.28
N ALA A 74 -5.11 -0.96 -7.34
CA ALA A 74 -5.17 -2.32 -7.81
C ALA A 74 -6.32 -2.50 -8.81
N GLY A 75 -6.14 -3.37 -9.77
CA GLY A 75 -7.17 -3.69 -10.75
C GLY A 75 -6.98 -5.09 -11.30
N LEU A 76 -8.08 -5.82 -11.50
CA LEU A 76 -8.07 -7.05 -12.27
C LEU A 76 -7.92 -6.74 -13.76
N VAL A 77 -7.30 -7.65 -14.49
CA VAL A 77 -7.16 -7.56 -15.94
C VAL A 77 -7.81 -8.75 -16.63
N ASP A 78 -8.02 -8.64 -17.93
CA ASP A 78 -8.42 -9.78 -18.74
C ASP A 78 -7.20 -10.64 -19.06
N THR A 79 -7.10 -11.78 -18.40
CA THR A 79 -5.97 -12.70 -18.54
C THR A 79 -6.14 -13.75 -19.63
N THR A 80 -7.21 -13.70 -20.43
CA THR A 80 -7.53 -14.74 -21.45
C THR A 80 -6.43 -14.92 -22.50
N GLY A 81 -5.65 -13.88 -22.79
CA GLY A 81 -4.51 -13.92 -23.73
C GLY A 81 -3.24 -14.57 -23.18
N TYR A 82 -3.16 -14.84 -21.89
CA TYR A 82 -1.97 -15.43 -21.26
C TYR A 82 -1.99 -16.96 -21.26
N ALA A 83 -0.80 -17.57 -21.21
CA ALA A 83 -0.64 -19.01 -21.05
C ALA A 83 -1.26 -19.50 -19.71
N ALA A 84 -1.64 -20.76 -19.62
CA ALA A 84 -2.37 -21.29 -18.49
C ALA A 84 -1.62 -21.21 -17.16
N ASP A 85 -0.30 -21.41 -17.18
CA ASP A 85 0.60 -21.28 -16.03
C ASP A 85 0.73 -19.85 -15.52
N VAL A 86 0.66 -18.86 -16.42
CA VAL A 86 0.61 -17.43 -16.06
C VAL A 86 -0.75 -17.11 -15.42
N ARG A 87 -1.86 -17.52 -16.04
CA ARG A 87 -3.21 -17.30 -15.51
C ARG A 87 -3.45 -17.92 -14.15
N ALA A 88 -2.73 -18.99 -13.82
CA ALA A 88 -2.85 -19.64 -12.51
C ALA A 88 -2.33 -18.78 -11.34
N LYS A 89 -1.50 -17.78 -11.61
CA LYS A 89 -0.83 -16.94 -10.61
C LYS A 89 -0.99 -15.44 -10.82
N TYR A 90 -1.52 -15.01 -11.97
CA TYR A 90 -1.67 -13.61 -12.35
C TYR A 90 -3.13 -13.27 -12.61
N GLU A 91 -3.67 -12.31 -11.85
CA GLU A 91 -5.07 -11.86 -11.95
C GLU A 91 -5.16 -10.37 -12.26
N GLY A 92 -4.15 -9.58 -11.88
CA GLY A 92 -4.22 -8.14 -12.00
C GLY A 92 -2.93 -7.43 -11.64
N PHE A 93 -3.03 -6.11 -11.50
CA PHE A 93 -1.89 -5.26 -11.16
C PHE A 93 -2.09 -4.55 -9.82
N LEU A 94 -0.98 -4.30 -9.14
CA LEU A 94 -0.83 -3.47 -7.97
C LEU A 94 0.20 -2.38 -8.27
N ARG A 95 -0.20 -1.11 -8.14
CA ARG A 95 0.70 0.04 -8.25
C ARG A 95 0.72 0.80 -6.94
N THR A 96 1.91 1.19 -6.50
CA THR A 96 2.10 2.02 -5.31
C THR A 96 3.02 3.20 -5.61
N ASP A 97 2.63 4.38 -5.15
CA ASP A 97 3.39 5.64 -5.28
C ASP A 97 4.25 5.91 -4.03
N LEU A 98 4.27 4.97 -3.07
CA LEU A 98 5.07 5.04 -1.84
C LEU A 98 5.56 3.64 -1.46
N PRO A 99 6.66 3.51 -0.68
CA PRO A 99 7.03 2.23 -0.10
C PRO A 99 5.92 1.74 0.84
N ILE A 100 5.54 0.48 0.70
CA ILE A 100 4.48 -0.15 1.49
C ILE A 100 4.97 -1.45 2.13
N THR A 101 4.19 -1.95 3.07
CA THR A 101 4.29 -3.34 3.52
C THR A 101 3.01 -4.09 3.18
N ILE A 102 3.12 -5.37 2.87
CA ILE A 102 1.99 -6.28 2.66
C ILE A 102 2.10 -7.40 3.70
N ASN A 103 1.18 -7.44 4.67
CA ASN A 103 1.26 -8.31 5.86
C ASN A 103 2.64 -8.22 6.57
N GLY A 104 3.29 -7.04 6.55
CA GLY A 104 4.61 -6.81 7.15
C GLY A 104 5.80 -6.95 6.18
N GLU A 105 5.65 -7.63 5.05
CA GLU A 105 6.69 -7.76 4.03
C GLU A 105 6.79 -6.49 3.18
N ALA A 106 8.02 -5.98 3.00
CA ALA A 106 8.26 -4.71 2.31
C ALA A 106 8.10 -4.84 0.79
N LEU A 107 7.48 -3.83 0.19
CA LEU A 107 7.39 -3.64 -1.26
C LEU A 107 7.70 -2.18 -1.59
N GLU A 108 8.62 -1.96 -2.51
CA GLU A 108 9.05 -0.62 -2.91
C GLU A 108 8.04 0.03 -3.88
N ILE A 109 8.25 1.31 -4.20
CA ILE A 109 7.47 2.05 -5.20
C ILE A 109 7.55 1.32 -6.54
N GLY A 110 6.41 1.13 -7.20
CA GLY A 110 6.41 0.44 -8.49
C GLY A 110 5.04 -0.01 -8.95
N ALA A 111 5.08 -0.76 -10.07
CA ALA A 111 3.92 -1.42 -10.65
C ALA A 111 4.23 -2.91 -10.80
N TYR A 112 3.33 -3.75 -10.32
CA TYR A 112 3.52 -5.17 -10.10
C TYR A 112 2.34 -5.96 -10.63
N GLY A 113 2.57 -7.18 -11.08
CA GLY A 113 1.53 -8.18 -11.22
C GLY A 113 1.19 -8.79 -9.87
N PHE A 114 -0.06 -9.17 -9.66
CA PHE A 114 -0.46 -9.94 -8.48
C PHE A 114 -1.49 -11.02 -8.82
N GLY A 115 -1.65 -11.96 -7.90
CA GLY A 115 -2.74 -12.92 -7.90
C GLY A 115 -3.00 -13.50 -6.53
N PHE A 116 -4.25 -13.90 -6.30
CA PHE A 116 -4.68 -14.68 -5.15
C PHE A 116 -4.83 -16.13 -5.60
N SER A 117 -4.16 -17.05 -4.93
CA SER A 117 -4.23 -18.46 -5.27
C SER A 117 -5.21 -19.22 -4.38
N ASN A 118 -5.74 -20.32 -4.89
CA ASN A 118 -6.70 -21.16 -4.18
C ASN A 118 -6.14 -21.79 -2.89
N ASP A 119 -4.81 -21.86 -2.75
CA ASP A 119 -4.12 -22.35 -1.55
C ASP A 119 -3.95 -21.26 -0.47
N GLY A 120 -4.65 -20.13 -0.63
CA GLY A 120 -4.67 -19.05 0.36
C GLY A 120 -3.41 -18.19 0.38
N LYS A 121 -2.78 -17.97 -0.77
CA LYS A 121 -1.63 -17.09 -0.90
C LYS A 121 -1.92 -15.91 -1.81
N PHE A 122 -1.29 -14.80 -1.49
CA PHE A 122 -1.19 -13.61 -2.32
C PHE A 122 0.24 -13.50 -2.85
N SER A 123 0.38 -13.49 -4.15
CA SER A 123 1.69 -13.37 -4.82
C SER A 123 1.82 -12.01 -5.48
N VAL A 124 3.01 -11.41 -5.37
CA VAL A 124 3.40 -10.18 -6.08
C VAL A 124 4.57 -10.53 -7.00
N MET A 125 4.48 -10.09 -8.24
CA MET A 125 5.45 -10.35 -9.29
C MET A 125 5.91 -9.04 -9.93
N ASN A 126 7.18 -8.98 -10.38
CA ASN A 126 7.62 -7.89 -11.25
C ASN A 126 6.97 -8.02 -12.64
N ILE A 127 7.17 -7.03 -13.50
CA ILE A 127 6.59 -7.01 -14.86
C ILE A 127 7.13 -8.12 -15.77
N ALA A 128 8.28 -8.73 -15.44
CA ALA A 128 8.83 -9.88 -16.14
C ALA A 128 8.20 -11.21 -15.69
N GLY A 129 7.46 -11.20 -14.57
CA GLY A 129 6.79 -12.37 -14.00
C GLY A 129 7.58 -13.09 -12.92
N ASP A 130 8.73 -12.54 -12.49
CA ASP A 130 9.46 -13.08 -11.36
C ASP A 130 8.71 -12.78 -10.06
N GLN A 131 8.54 -13.79 -9.22
CA GLN A 131 7.87 -13.67 -7.96
C GLN A 131 8.74 -12.92 -6.93
N LEU A 132 8.23 -11.80 -6.44
CA LEU A 132 8.88 -10.98 -5.42
C LEU A 132 8.40 -11.36 -4.01
N LEU A 133 7.09 -11.57 -3.84
CA LEU A 133 6.46 -11.92 -2.56
C LEU A 133 5.48 -13.08 -2.75
N SER A 134 5.36 -13.90 -1.71
CA SER A 134 4.31 -14.91 -1.57
C SER A 134 3.88 -14.94 -0.10
N ILE A 135 2.67 -14.47 0.16
CA ILE A 135 2.20 -14.12 1.51
C ILE A 135 0.88 -14.85 1.77
N ALA A 136 0.73 -15.43 2.95
CA ALA A 136 -0.54 -16.04 3.35
C ALA A 136 -1.65 -14.99 3.45
N THR A 137 -2.82 -15.29 2.89
CA THR A 137 -4.02 -14.46 3.02
C THR A 137 -4.74 -14.72 4.33
N THR A 138 -5.57 -13.78 4.73
CA THR A 138 -6.51 -13.95 5.84
C THR A 138 -7.93 -13.99 5.28
N LYS A 139 -8.79 -14.85 5.84
CA LYS A 139 -10.19 -14.95 5.42
C LYS A 139 -11.10 -14.14 6.34
N ASP A 140 -11.87 -13.24 5.75
CA ASP A 140 -12.91 -12.45 6.45
C ASP A 140 -14.28 -13.13 6.29
N ASN A 141 -14.64 -13.95 7.28
CA ASN A 141 -15.93 -14.64 7.28
C ASN A 141 -17.11 -13.70 7.56
N ALA A 142 -16.86 -12.52 8.15
CA ALA A 142 -17.89 -11.52 8.45
C ALA A 142 -18.27 -10.69 7.22
N LEU A 143 -17.46 -10.70 6.15
CA LEU A 143 -17.73 -9.95 4.95
C LEU A 143 -18.99 -10.47 4.24
N ARG A 144 -20.07 -9.68 4.26
CA ARG A 144 -21.38 -10.08 3.73
C ARG A 144 -21.50 -9.97 2.20
N ARG A 145 -20.74 -9.06 1.59
CA ARG A 145 -20.81 -8.76 0.14
C ARG A 145 -19.42 -8.79 -0.48
N PRO A 146 -18.84 -9.98 -0.65
CA PRO A 146 -17.55 -10.12 -1.32
C PRO A 146 -17.63 -9.63 -2.77
N ARG A 147 -16.56 -9.02 -3.25
CA ARG A 147 -16.37 -8.62 -4.66
C ARG A 147 -15.14 -9.31 -5.21
N PRO A 148 -15.01 -9.44 -6.54
CA PRO A 148 -13.79 -10.00 -7.15
C PRO A 148 -12.53 -9.24 -6.71
N LEU A 149 -12.60 -7.92 -6.63
CA LEU A 149 -11.56 -7.07 -6.05
C LEU A 149 -12.16 -5.88 -5.32
N MET A 150 -11.66 -5.57 -4.13
CA MET A 150 -12.00 -4.35 -3.40
C MET A 150 -10.91 -3.96 -2.43
N MET A 151 -10.86 -2.68 -2.09
CA MET A 151 -10.06 -2.16 -0.99
C MET A 151 -10.97 -1.61 0.10
N ALA A 152 -10.62 -1.84 1.36
CA ALA A 152 -11.31 -1.30 2.53
C ALA A 152 -10.30 -0.68 3.50
N GLU A 153 -10.72 0.38 4.19
CA GLU A 153 -9.95 1.00 5.27
C GLU A 153 -9.91 0.09 6.50
N SER A 154 -8.78 0.02 7.17
CA SER A 154 -8.60 -0.69 8.42
C SER A 154 -7.57 0.06 9.27
N ASP A 155 -8.04 0.91 10.20
CA ASP A 155 -7.22 1.80 11.01
C ASP A 155 -6.27 2.66 10.14
N ASN A 156 -4.95 2.46 10.23
CA ASN A 156 -3.94 3.14 9.41
C ASN A 156 -3.47 2.31 8.22
N SER A 157 -4.23 1.29 7.81
CA SER A 157 -3.90 0.34 6.76
C SER A 157 -5.06 0.16 5.78
N ILE A 158 -4.79 -0.58 4.72
CA ILE A 158 -5.76 -0.96 3.70
C ILE A 158 -5.85 -2.48 3.69
N ARG A 159 -7.06 -3.03 3.64
CA ARG A 159 -7.26 -4.43 3.27
C ARG A 159 -7.56 -4.53 1.79
N LEU A 160 -6.74 -5.26 1.05
CA LEU A 160 -6.99 -5.63 -0.34
C LEU A 160 -7.62 -7.01 -0.36
N TYR A 161 -8.85 -7.10 -0.87
CA TYR A 161 -9.65 -8.32 -0.91
C TYR A 161 -9.75 -8.89 -2.32
N SER A 162 -9.70 -10.22 -2.41
CA SER A 162 -10.25 -11.02 -3.50
C SER A 162 -11.29 -11.97 -2.91
N GLY A 163 -12.57 -11.75 -3.23
CA GLY A 163 -13.65 -12.47 -2.57
C GLY A 163 -13.69 -12.17 -1.07
N LYS A 164 -13.44 -13.19 -0.23
CA LYS A 164 -13.32 -13.08 1.23
C LYS A 164 -11.88 -13.12 1.74
N ASP A 165 -10.93 -13.44 0.88
CA ASP A 165 -9.53 -13.49 1.26
C ASP A 165 -8.91 -12.11 1.11
N TYR A 166 -8.04 -11.71 2.06
CA TYR A 166 -7.41 -10.39 2.04
C TYR A 166 -5.97 -10.41 2.53
N VAL A 167 -5.25 -9.37 2.15
CA VAL A 167 -3.96 -8.97 2.71
C VAL A 167 -4.05 -7.54 3.24
N VAL A 168 -3.19 -7.21 4.21
CA VAL A 168 -3.10 -5.87 4.81
C VAL A 168 -1.96 -5.11 4.18
N ILE A 169 -2.25 -3.92 3.64
CA ILE A 169 -1.28 -2.99 3.05
C ILE A 169 -1.16 -1.78 3.98
N ALA A 170 0.06 -1.45 4.37
CA ALA A 170 0.35 -0.27 5.18
C ALA A 170 1.49 0.55 4.55
N ALA A 171 1.56 1.86 4.84
CA ALA A 171 2.74 2.66 4.53
C ALA A 171 3.94 2.15 5.35
N LYS A 172 5.13 2.11 4.72
CA LYS A 172 6.39 1.73 5.35
C LYS A 172 7.00 2.91 6.10
#